data_acd8addededd6170ef7928082fdbe052
#
_entry.id   acd8addededd6170ef7928082fdbe052
#
_cell.length_a   1.000
_cell.length_b   1.000
_cell.length_c   1.000
_cell.angle_alpha   90.00
_cell.angle_beta   90.00
_cell.angle_gamma   90.00
#
_symmetry.space_group_name_H-M   'P 1'
#
loop_
_entity.id
_entity.type
_entity.pdbx_description
1 polymer ?
#
loop_
_entity_poly.entity_id
_entity_poly.type
_entity_poly.pdbx_seq_one_letter_code
_entity_poly.pdbx_strand_id
1 'polypeptide(L)' 'MFVVKKNEEMINKTFRLPKVLVDKLENVANEQQVSLNNLVRQCCEYALDNIEQEKS' A
#
# COMPACT_ATOMS: atom_id res chain seq x y z
N MET A 1 5.76 23.21 -18.62
CA MET A 1 6.42 22.14 -19.02
C MET A 1 6.13 20.92 -18.25
N PHE A 2 6.07 19.85 -18.88
CA PHE A 2 5.72 18.61 -18.26
C PHE A 2 6.86 18.06 -17.46
N VAL A 3 6.67 17.79 -16.23
CA VAL A 3 7.72 17.26 -15.39
C VAL A 3 7.48 15.80 -15.16
N VAL A 4 8.39 15.03 -15.60
CA VAL A 4 8.28 13.63 -15.45
C VAL A 4 8.60 13.26 -14.04
N LYS A 5 7.64 12.60 -13.42
CA LYS A 5 7.87 12.25 -12.20
C LYS A 5 8.76 11.18 -12.07
N LYS A 6 9.73 11.16 -11.57
CA LYS A 6 10.62 10.27 -11.72
C LYS A 6 10.53 9.37 -10.86
N ASN A 7 10.25 8.85 -10.42
CA ASN A 7 10.26 7.83 -10.30
C ASN A 7 10.44 7.22 -9.18
N GLU A 8 9.63 6.68 -8.85
CA GLU A 8 9.62 5.80 -7.90
C GLU A 8 10.19 4.58 -8.45
N GLU A 9 11.24 4.09 -7.97
CA GLU A 9 11.81 2.89 -8.41
C GLU A 9 11.02 1.80 -7.74
N MET A 10 10.34 0.99 -8.46
CA MET A 10 9.52 -0.08 -7.91
C MET A 10 10.39 -1.32 -7.68
N ILE A 11 10.35 -1.84 -6.49
CA ILE A 11 11.14 -3.01 -6.13
C ILE A 11 10.21 -4.14 -5.75
N ASN A 12 10.49 -5.32 -6.26
CA ASN A 12 9.68 -6.48 -5.93
C ASN A 12 10.16 -7.08 -4.61
N LYS A 13 9.24 -7.23 -3.70
CA LYS A 13 9.53 -7.85 -2.41
C LYS A 13 8.43 -8.83 -2.09
N THR A 14 8.79 -9.91 -1.45
CA THR A 14 7.81 -10.90 -1.07
C THR A 14 7.64 -10.89 0.42
N PHE A 15 6.42 -10.73 0.88
CA PHE A 15 6.13 -10.75 2.29
C PHE A 15 5.20 -11.90 2.60
N ARG A 16 5.30 -12.41 3.83
CA ARG A 16 4.41 -13.45 4.25
C ARG A 16 3.37 -12.81 5.11
N LEU A 17 2.13 -12.98 4.79
CA LEU A 17 1.04 -12.42 5.54
C LEU A 17 0.05 -13.51 5.93
N PRO A 18 -0.59 -13.37 7.07
CA PRO A 18 -1.62 -14.34 7.47
C PRO A 18 -2.73 -14.37 6.43
N LYS A 19 -3.26 -15.54 6.18
CA LYS A 19 -4.31 -15.68 5.19
C LYS A 19 -5.51 -14.81 5.50
N VAL A 20 -5.86 -14.69 6.77
CA VAL A 20 -7.01 -13.88 7.17
C VAL A 20 -6.81 -12.43 6.76
N LEU A 21 -5.60 -11.92 6.92
CA LEU A 21 -5.31 -10.55 6.55
C LEU A 21 -5.39 -10.37 5.04
N VAL A 22 -4.86 -11.33 4.30
CA VAL A 22 -4.90 -11.24 2.84
C VAL A 22 -6.33 -11.25 2.36
N ASP A 23 -7.18 -12.11 2.95
CA ASP A 23 -8.58 -12.18 2.56
C ASP A 23 -9.27 -10.84 2.80
N LYS A 24 -9.00 -10.21 3.92
CA LYS A 24 -9.62 -8.92 4.22
C LYS A 24 -9.17 -7.86 3.23
N LEU A 25 -7.91 -7.87 2.89
CA LEU A 25 -7.39 -6.91 1.93
C LEU A 25 -8.02 -7.10 0.56
N GLU A 26 -8.19 -8.35 0.15
CA GLU A 26 -8.79 -8.61 -1.13
C GLU A 26 -10.25 -8.16 -1.17
N ASN A 27 -10.97 -8.36 -0.08
CA ASN A 27 -12.36 -7.93 -0.02
C ASN A 27 -12.46 -6.42 -0.13
N VAL A 28 -11.60 -5.70 0.56
CA VAL A 28 -11.63 -4.25 0.52
C VAL A 28 -11.23 -3.76 -0.86
N ALA A 29 -10.22 -4.39 -1.47
CA ALA A 29 -9.80 -4.00 -2.79
C ALA A 29 -10.94 -4.15 -3.80
N ASN A 30 -11.69 -5.25 -3.70
CA ASN A 30 -12.81 -5.47 -4.57
C ASN A 30 -13.91 -4.44 -4.34
N GLU A 31 -14.18 -4.11 -3.10
CA GLU A 31 -15.21 -3.14 -2.79
C GLU A 31 -14.84 -1.76 -3.28
N GLN A 32 -13.57 -1.41 -3.18
CA GLN A 32 -13.13 -0.10 -3.61
C GLN A 32 -12.73 -0.09 -5.08
N GLN A 33 -12.76 -1.23 -5.72
CA GLN A 33 -12.43 -1.36 -7.14
C GLN A 33 -11.02 -0.88 -7.43
N VAL A 34 -10.09 -1.28 -6.60
CA VAL A 34 -8.68 -1.00 -6.81
C VAL A 34 -7.93 -2.31 -6.79
N SER A 35 -6.73 -2.32 -7.32
CA SER A 35 -5.94 -3.54 -7.30
C SER A 35 -5.45 -3.80 -5.89
N LEU A 36 -5.20 -5.05 -5.60
CA LEU A 36 -4.70 -5.42 -4.28
C LEU A 36 -3.36 -4.75 -4.03
N ASN A 37 -2.51 -4.71 -5.02
CA ASN A 37 -1.19 -4.11 -4.88
C ASN A 37 -1.32 -2.63 -4.53
N ASN A 38 -2.22 -1.93 -5.18
CA ASN A 38 -2.43 -0.54 -4.92
C ASN A 38 -2.98 -0.30 -3.52
N LEU A 39 -3.91 -1.15 -3.08
CA LEU A 39 -4.46 -1.03 -1.75
C LEU A 39 -3.38 -1.23 -0.68
N VAL A 40 -2.55 -2.24 -0.86
CA VAL A 40 -1.50 -2.52 0.11
C VAL A 40 -0.53 -1.35 0.19
N ARG A 41 -0.21 -0.76 -0.95
CA ARG A 41 0.70 0.36 -0.97
C ARG A 41 0.12 1.54 -0.19
N GLN A 42 -1.14 1.84 -0.41
CA GLN A 42 -1.78 2.95 0.29
C GLN A 42 -1.87 2.71 1.78
N CYS A 43 -2.16 1.48 2.17
CA CYS A 43 -2.23 1.16 3.58
C CYS A 43 -0.87 1.33 4.25
N CYS A 44 0.18 0.93 3.56
CA CYS A 44 1.51 1.07 4.12
C CYS A 44 1.89 2.54 4.27
N GLU A 45 1.56 3.35 3.29
CA GLU A 45 1.87 4.77 3.35
C GLU A 45 1.12 5.44 4.50
N TYR A 46 -0.13 5.06 4.67
CA TYR A 46 -0.94 5.62 5.74
C TYR A 46 -0.39 5.23 7.10
N ALA A 47 0.00 3.98 7.25
CA ALA A 47 0.52 3.52 8.52
C ALA A 47 1.83 4.19 8.88
N LEU A 48 2.69 4.40 7.90
CA LEU A 48 3.96 5.06 8.14
C LEU A 48 3.75 6.51 8.55
N ASP A 49 2.80 7.19 7.93
CA ASP A 49 2.51 8.55 8.30
C ASP A 49 2.04 8.62 9.75
N ASN A 50 1.20 7.71 10.17
CA ASN A 50 0.70 7.72 11.53
C ASN A 50 1.80 7.42 12.53
N ILE A 51 2.71 6.54 12.19
CA ILE A 51 3.81 6.24 13.09
C ILE A 51 4.69 7.47 13.27
N GLU A 52 4.97 8.18 12.21
CA GLU A 52 5.78 9.36 12.30
C GLU A 52 5.14 10.43 13.15
N GLN A 53 3.83 10.59 13.02
CA GLN A 53 3.14 11.56 13.80
C GLN A 53 3.18 11.22 15.29
N GLU A 54 3.06 9.98 15.61
CA GLU A 54 3.08 9.58 16.98
C GLU A 54 4.44 9.77 17.59
N LYS A 55 5.47 9.71 16.77
CA LYS A 55 6.75 9.86 17.29
C LYS A 55 7.08 11.25 17.67
N SER A 56 6.48 12.19 17.16
CA SER A 56 6.83 13.58 17.42
C SER A 56 6.24 14.12 18.72
#